data_ff6af1c2c9122bb44a3839223585522d
#
_entry.id   ff6af1c2c9122bb44a3839223585522d
#
_cell.length_a   1.000
_cell.length_b   1.000
_cell.length_c   1.000
_cell.angle_alpha   90.00
_cell.angle_beta   90.00
_cell.angle_gamma   90.00
#
_symmetry.space_group_name_H-M   'P 1'
#
loop_
_entity.id
_entity.type
_entity.pdbx_description
1 polymer ?
#
loop_
_entity_poly.entity_id
_entity_poly.type
_entity_poly.pdbx_seq_one_letter_code
_entity_poly.pdbx_strand_id
1 'polypeptide(L)'
;MLSFQILNTDSSSSARVGTLTTTRSVVETPAFMPVGSLGNVRSLEAEDLEKMGYGLMLNNAYHLYLRPGHKVIAELGGLHAFTTWPAAILTDSGGFQVFSLAKFCKVTDDGATFQSHLDGSTHFVSPERAIEIQEALGADIIMAFDQCVALPSTEDHVRDAAKRTLLWARRCLNAHRRPEQALFGIIQGGLNPALRIESARDLVPLGFDGLAIGGLSVGEDKPDMYRILDVTVPELPSSKPRYLMGVGMPEDLVEGVARGIDLFDCVVPSRHGRTGWLFTSTGRVLIKQARYVRDETPVDEACPCPVCTRYSRAYLHHVFTVKEMLGARLNTIHNLWFFAELMRQIRRAIREGSFASFRGRFHEQYRPYESISGGDRDRAEPAESDKYMRGDA
;
A
#
# COMPACT_ATOMS: atom_id res chain seq x y z
N MET A 1 9.50 9.68 18.56
CA MET A 1 10.18 10.33 17.40
C MET A 1 10.60 9.24 16.44
N LEU A 2 10.35 9.38 15.14
CA LEU A 2 10.74 8.39 14.13
C LEU A 2 12.27 8.35 13.99
N SER A 3 12.84 7.17 13.87
CA SER A 3 14.23 6.99 13.42
C SER A 3 14.30 5.92 12.33
N PHE A 4 15.21 6.11 11.38
CA PHE A 4 15.46 5.16 10.31
C PHE A 4 16.96 4.88 10.21
N GLN A 5 17.33 3.61 10.26
CA GLN A 5 18.72 3.16 10.19
C GLN A 5 18.86 2.09 9.11
N ILE A 6 19.80 2.27 8.19
CA ILE A 6 20.19 1.24 7.21
C ILE A 6 21.17 0.29 7.90
N LEU A 7 20.90 -1.01 7.78
CA LEU A 7 21.70 -2.09 8.35
C LEU A 7 22.58 -2.78 7.30
N ASN A 8 22.01 -3.06 6.12
CA ASN A 8 22.68 -3.73 5.01
C ASN A 8 22.24 -3.11 3.68
N THR A 9 23.14 -3.14 2.71
CA THR A 9 22.87 -2.76 1.32
C THR A 9 23.31 -3.87 0.38
N ASP A 10 22.56 -4.07 -0.69
CA ASP A 10 22.95 -4.98 -1.76
C ASP A 10 24.04 -4.36 -2.64
N SER A 11 25.03 -5.13 -3.06
CA SER A 11 26.15 -4.63 -3.86
C SER A 11 25.84 -4.43 -5.34
N SER A 12 24.75 -5.03 -5.82
CA SER A 12 24.39 -5.08 -7.24
C SER A 12 23.13 -4.28 -7.59
N SER A 13 22.45 -3.73 -6.58
CA SER A 13 21.24 -2.95 -6.73
C SER A 13 21.11 -1.88 -5.64
N SER A 14 20.02 -1.10 -5.66
CA SER A 14 19.71 -0.14 -4.61
C SER A 14 18.97 -0.76 -3.42
N ALA A 15 18.79 -2.08 -3.40
CA ALA A 15 18.10 -2.78 -2.32
C ALA A 15 18.82 -2.64 -0.99
N ARG A 16 18.08 -2.41 0.08
CA ARG A 16 18.61 -2.19 1.40
C ARG A 16 17.72 -2.78 2.49
N VAL A 17 18.33 -3.22 3.57
CA VAL A 17 17.64 -3.59 4.81
C VAL A 17 17.90 -2.51 5.84
N GLY A 18 16.86 -2.11 6.53
CA GLY A 18 16.94 -1.14 7.62
C GLY A 18 15.94 -1.43 8.72
N THR A 19 15.92 -0.54 9.71
CA THR A 19 14.93 -0.50 10.77
C THR A 19 14.26 0.86 10.79
N LEU A 20 12.94 0.86 10.81
CA LEU A 20 12.10 2.02 11.04
C LEU A 20 11.54 1.90 12.46
N THR A 21 11.96 2.80 13.35
CA THR A 21 11.56 2.79 14.75
C THR A 21 10.57 3.94 15.00
N THR A 22 9.41 3.60 15.53
CA THR A 22 8.42 4.52 16.06
C THR A 22 8.40 4.42 17.60
N THR A 23 7.52 5.16 18.25
CA THR A 23 7.30 5.02 19.70
C THR A 23 6.66 3.69 20.08
N ARG A 24 6.08 2.94 19.12
CA ARG A 24 5.28 1.73 19.35
C ARG A 24 5.92 0.46 18.83
N SER A 25 6.69 0.54 17.77
CA SER A 25 7.29 -0.65 17.15
C SER A 25 8.60 -0.35 16.43
N VAL A 26 9.39 -1.41 16.25
CA VAL A 26 10.54 -1.46 15.36
C VAL A 26 10.16 -2.32 14.17
N VAL A 27 10.15 -1.72 12.98
CA VAL A 27 9.77 -2.37 11.73
C VAL A 27 11.01 -2.60 10.88
N GLU A 28 11.30 -3.86 10.57
CA GLU A 28 12.35 -4.17 9.60
C GLU A 28 11.90 -3.83 8.18
N THR A 29 12.71 -3.07 7.46
CA THR A 29 12.46 -2.74 6.04
C THR A 29 13.37 -3.54 5.10
N PRO A 30 12.95 -3.81 3.84
CA PRO A 30 11.68 -3.43 3.26
C PRO A 30 10.48 -4.11 3.92
N ALA A 31 9.36 -3.40 3.99
CA ALA A 31 8.15 -3.88 4.64
C ALA A 31 6.90 -3.60 3.79
N PHE A 32 5.95 -4.51 3.84
CA PHE A 32 4.61 -4.34 3.29
C PHE A 32 3.63 -3.99 4.42
N MET A 33 2.81 -2.98 4.21
CA MET A 33 1.76 -2.54 5.14
C MET A 33 0.41 -3.09 4.70
N PRO A 34 -0.25 -3.96 5.48
CA PRO A 34 -1.63 -4.32 5.21
C PRO A 34 -2.53 -3.10 5.36
N VAL A 35 -3.55 -2.99 4.49
CA VAL A 35 -4.45 -1.84 4.48
C VAL A 35 -5.70 -2.12 5.32
N GLY A 36 -5.84 -1.36 6.39
CA GLY A 36 -6.99 -1.33 7.29
C GLY A 36 -7.88 -0.12 7.01
N SER A 37 -8.60 -0.08 5.88
CA SER A 37 -9.33 1.11 5.42
C SER A 37 -10.25 1.77 6.45
N LEU A 38 -10.87 0.98 7.33
CA LEU A 38 -11.81 1.44 8.37
C LEU A 38 -11.31 1.09 9.79
N GLY A 39 -10.00 1.10 10.00
CA GLY A 39 -9.37 0.74 11.27
C GLY A 39 -9.07 -0.75 11.42
N ASN A 40 -9.45 -1.58 10.44
CA ASN A 40 -9.12 -3.01 10.43
C ASN A 40 -8.86 -3.50 9.00
N VAL A 41 -8.02 -4.50 8.86
CA VAL A 41 -7.92 -5.27 7.61
C VAL A 41 -9.18 -6.14 7.50
N ARG A 42 -9.91 -6.01 6.40
CA ARG A 42 -11.21 -6.69 6.24
C ARG A 42 -11.09 -8.19 6.49
N SER A 43 -12.01 -8.71 7.29
CA SER A 43 -12.13 -10.11 7.72
C SER A 43 -11.05 -10.59 8.70
N LEU A 44 -10.17 -9.71 9.20
CA LEU A 44 -9.11 -10.08 10.14
C LEU A 44 -9.20 -9.29 11.45
N GLU A 45 -8.72 -9.89 12.50
CA GLU A 45 -8.46 -9.28 13.79
C GLU A 45 -7.02 -8.76 13.87
N ALA A 46 -6.73 -7.86 14.80
CA ALA A 46 -5.38 -7.36 15.05
C ALA A 46 -4.40 -8.52 15.34
N GLU A 47 -4.83 -9.50 16.17
CA GLU A 47 -4.05 -10.67 16.53
C GLU A 47 -3.61 -11.53 15.32
N ASP A 48 -4.43 -11.59 14.25
CA ASP A 48 -4.04 -12.29 13.02
C ASP A 48 -2.80 -11.65 12.41
N LEU A 49 -2.76 -10.29 12.35
CA LEU A 49 -1.64 -9.54 11.78
C LEU A 49 -0.38 -9.64 12.67
N GLU A 50 -0.56 -9.61 13.99
CA GLU A 50 0.54 -9.80 14.96
C GLU A 50 1.18 -11.19 14.78
N LYS A 51 0.38 -12.26 14.65
CA LYS A 51 0.87 -13.62 14.39
C LYS A 51 1.64 -13.74 13.05
N MET A 52 1.32 -12.90 12.07
CA MET A 52 2.05 -12.82 10.81
C MET A 52 3.34 -12.00 10.91
N GLY A 53 3.52 -11.25 12.02
CA GLY A 53 4.69 -10.39 12.26
C GLY A 53 4.60 -9.02 11.61
N TYR A 54 3.40 -8.51 11.35
CA TYR A 54 3.24 -7.13 10.89
C TYR A 54 3.44 -6.15 12.05
N GLY A 55 4.36 -5.22 11.89
CA GLY A 55 4.66 -4.16 12.86
C GLY A 55 4.16 -2.78 12.45
N LEU A 56 3.54 -2.66 11.27
CA LEU A 56 3.02 -1.41 10.71
C LEU A 56 1.80 -1.71 9.84
N MET A 57 0.71 -0.96 10.06
CA MET A 57 -0.53 -1.06 9.28
C MET A 57 -0.88 0.32 8.70
N LEU A 58 -1.44 0.35 7.49
CA LEU A 58 -1.99 1.57 6.90
C LEU A 58 -3.48 1.69 7.20
N ASN A 59 -3.93 2.88 7.62
CA ASN A 59 -5.35 3.24 7.73
C ASN A 59 -5.67 4.45 6.84
N ASN A 60 -6.89 4.46 6.25
CA ASN A 60 -7.28 5.53 5.36
C ASN A 60 -7.97 6.67 6.12
N ALA A 61 -7.32 7.83 6.20
CA ALA A 61 -7.86 9.00 6.91
C ALA A 61 -9.21 9.47 6.32
N TYR A 62 -9.38 9.43 5.00
CA TYR A 62 -10.65 9.78 4.34
C TYR A 62 -11.84 8.97 4.87
N HIS A 63 -11.71 7.65 4.93
CA HIS A 63 -12.79 6.79 5.39
C HIS A 63 -13.10 6.99 6.87
N LEU A 64 -12.07 7.11 7.70
CA LEU A 64 -12.19 7.33 9.15
C LEU A 64 -12.68 8.73 9.48
N TYR A 65 -12.38 9.74 8.67
CA TYR A 65 -12.94 11.08 8.75
C TYR A 65 -14.45 11.10 8.52
N LEU A 66 -14.92 10.38 7.47
CA LEU A 66 -16.34 10.31 7.15
C LEU A 66 -17.11 9.43 8.14
N ARG A 67 -16.52 8.33 8.60
CA ARG A 67 -17.17 7.39 9.53
C ARG A 67 -16.14 6.59 10.33
N PRO A 68 -16.16 6.61 11.66
CA PRO A 68 -17.15 7.27 12.53
C PRO A 68 -16.90 8.75 12.73
N GLY A 69 -15.82 9.31 12.18
CA GLY A 69 -15.35 10.68 12.35
C GLY A 69 -14.10 10.74 13.24
N HIS A 70 -13.11 11.53 12.80
CA HIS A 70 -11.82 11.67 13.50
C HIS A 70 -11.96 12.17 14.95
N LYS A 71 -12.98 13.00 15.25
CA LYS A 71 -13.25 13.49 16.61
C LYS A 71 -13.69 12.36 17.54
N VAL A 72 -14.58 11.49 17.07
CA VAL A 72 -15.04 10.31 17.83
C VAL A 72 -13.85 9.40 18.16
N ILE A 73 -12.98 9.16 17.18
CA ILE A 73 -11.78 8.32 17.38
C ILE A 73 -10.83 9.00 18.37
N ALA A 74 -10.64 10.32 18.30
CA ALA A 74 -9.81 11.07 19.25
C ALA A 74 -10.35 10.98 20.69
N GLU A 75 -11.66 11.13 20.87
CA GLU A 75 -12.34 11.01 22.18
C GLU A 75 -12.17 9.60 22.79
N LEU A 76 -12.03 8.57 21.94
CA LEU A 76 -11.80 7.17 22.33
C LEU A 76 -10.32 6.79 22.48
N GLY A 77 -9.41 7.78 22.48
CA GLY A 77 -7.99 7.58 22.72
C GLY A 77 -7.14 7.34 21.45
N GLY A 78 -7.68 7.67 20.28
CA GLY A 78 -7.02 7.51 18.98
C GLY A 78 -7.15 6.11 18.39
N LEU A 79 -6.61 5.93 17.18
CA LEU A 79 -6.75 4.67 16.42
C LEU A 79 -6.24 3.46 17.17
N HIS A 80 -5.13 3.54 17.88
CA HIS A 80 -4.56 2.41 18.60
C HIS A 80 -5.51 1.87 19.67
N ALA A 81 -6.10 2.76 20.47
CA ALA A 81 -7.09 2.36 21.48
C ALA A 81 -8.39 1.89 20.83
N PHE A 82 -8.84 2.59 19.78
CA PHE A 82 -10.08 2.28 19.07
C PHE A 82 -10.05 0.93 18.37
N THR A 83 -8.90 0.54 17.79
CA THR A 83 -8.74 -0.72 17.03
C THR A 83 -8.07 -1.84 17.83
N THR A 84 -7.57 -1.55 19.03
CA THR A 84 -6.72 -2.45 19.83
C THR A 84 -5.44 -2.92 19.12
N TRP A 85 -4.99 -2.15 18.10
CA TRP A 85 -3.76 -2.45 17.39
C TRP A 85 -2.53 -1.94 18.16
N PRO A 86 -1.60 -2.86 18.59
CA PRO A 86 -0.52 -2.47 19.49
C PRO A 86 0.70 -1.86 18.80
N ALA A 87 0.87 -2.12 17.49
CA ALA A 87 2.03 -1.70 16.72
C ALA A 87 1.81 -0.37 15.98
N ALA A 88 2.75 0.05 15.15
CA ALA A 88 2.67 1.33 14.46
C ALA A 88 1.52 1.40 13.44
N ILE A 89 0.98 2.61 13.28
CA ILE A 89 -0.02 2.96 12.27
C ILE A 89 0.53 4.09 11.39
N LEU A 90 0.36 3.93 10.07
CA LEU A 90 0.48 5.01 9.10
C LEU A 90 -0.93 5.37 8.62
N THR A 91 -1.28 6.67 8.61
CA THR A 91 -2.47 7.13 7.89
C THR A 91 -2.09 7.79 6.58
N ASP A 92 -2.85 7.50 5.51
CA ASP A 92 -2.74 8.27 4.28
C ASP A 92 -3.30 9.68 4.45
N SER A 93 -3.07 10.56 3.46
CA SER A 93 -3.60 11.92 3.46
C SER A 93 -5.11 12.00 3.15
N GLY A 94 -5.70 10.92 2.63
CA GLY A 94 -7.03 10.91 2.04
C GLY A 94 -7.10 11.53 0.64
N GLY A 95 -6.01 12.06 0.10
CA GLY A 95 -5.97 12.73 -1.20
C GLY A 95 -6.49 11.83 -2.32
N PHE A 96 -5.93 10.63 -2.47
CA PHE A 96 -6.35 9.69 -3.51
C PHE A 96 -7.85 9.37 -3.46
N GLN A 97 -8.41 9.13 -2.26
CA GLN A 97 -9.83 8.78 -2.08
C GLN A 97 -10.74 9.97 -2.41
N VAL A 98 -10.34 11.19 -2.10
CA VAL A 98 -11.05 12.42 -2.48
C VAL A 98 -11.19 12.50 -4.02
N PHE A 99 -10.14 12.13 -4.76
CA PHE A 99 -10.17 12.19 -6.23
C PHE A 99 -10.83 10.98 -6.89
N SER A 100 -10.72 9.80 -6.29
CA SER A 100 -11.18 8.54 -6.89
C SER A 100 -12.60 8.13 -6.52
N LEU A 101 -13.08 8.49 -5.31
CA LEU A 101 -14.38 8.04 -4.78
C LEU A 101 -15.46 9.12 -4.79
N ALA A 102 -15.08 10.40 -4.81
CA ALA A 102 -16.05 11.48 -4.77
C ALA A 102 -16.81 11.61 -6.10
N LYS A 103 -18.13 11.70 -6.03
CA LYS A 103 -18.98 11.96 -7.22
C LYS A 103 -18.70 13.34 -7.83
N PHE A 104 -18.31 14.28 -6.99
CA PHE A 104 -17.91 15.63 -7.37
C PHE A 104 -16.66 16.00 -6.55
N CYS A 105 -15.64 16.48 -7.23
CA CYS A 105 -14.42 17.00 -6.61
C CYS A 105 -13.98 18.27 -7.32
N LYS A 106 -13.83 19.35 -6.57
CA LYS A 106 -13.25 20.62 -7.05
C LYS A 106 -11.97 20.91 -6.29
N VAL A 107 -10.87 21.03 -7.03
CA VAL A 107 -9.53 21.30 -6.47
C VAL A 107 -9.15 22.74 -6.71
N THR A 108 -8.61 23.40 -5.70
CA THR A 108 -8.03 24.75 -5.76
C THR A 108 -6.71 24.72 -4.98
N ASP A 109 -5.96 25.81 -4.99
CA ASP A 109 -4.73 25.91 -4.19
C ASP A 109 -5.02 25.93 -2.69
N ASP A 110 -6.24 26.28 -2.29
CA ASP A 110 -6.67 26.25 -0.88
C ASP A 110 -6.95 24.85 -0.36
N GLY A 111 -7.38 23.93 -1.21
CA GLY A 111 -7.75 22.57 -0.84
C GLY A 111 -8.70 21.91 -1.84
N ALA A 112 -9.35 20.83 -1.41
CA ALA A 112 -10.29 20.06 -2.20
C ALA A 112 -11.70 20.10 -1.58
N THR A 113 -12.70 20.44 -2.40
CA THR A 113 -14.12 20.33 -2.05
C THR A 113 -14.68 19.08 -2.72
N PHE A 114 -15.33 18.22 -1.95
CA PHE A 114 -15.88 16.96 -2.47
C PHE A 114 -17.22 16.60 -1.82
N GLN A 115 -17.98 15.73 -2.48
CA GLN A 115 -19.17 15.13 -1.92
C GLN A 115 -18.89 13.73 -1.38
N SER A 116 -19.30 13.49 -0.13
CA SER A 116 -19.23 12.18 0.52
C SER A 116 -19.98 11.13 -0.30
N HIS A 117 -19.35 9.99 -0.55
CA HIS A 117 -19.97 8.84 -1.20
C HIS A 117 -20.98 8.12 -0.28
N LEU A 118 -20.96 8.42 1.04
CA LEU A 118 -21.84 7.78 2.03
C LEU A 118 -23.22 8.43 2.07
N ASP A 119 -23.29 9.77 2.10
CA ASP A 119 -24.51 10.53 2.36
C ASP A 119 -24.68 11.76 1.44
N GLY A 120 -23.71 12.02 0.56
CA GLY A 120 -23.74 13.16 -0.36
C GLY A 120 -23.41 14.51 0.29
N SER A 121 -23.07 14.56 1.58
CA SER A 121 -22.65 15.79 2.26
C SER A 121 -21.41 16.41 1.61
N THR A 122 -21.36 17.74 1.58
CA THR A 122 -20.22 18.46 1.00
C THR A 122 -19.16 18.72 2.07
N HIS A 123 -17.93 18.39 1.77
CA HIS A 123 -16.77 18.59 2.62
C HIS A 123 -15.71 19.43 1.92
N PHE A 124 -15.01 20.24 2.69
CA PHE A 124 -13.80 20.93 2.26
C PHE A 124 -12.63 20.47 3.13
N VAL A 125 -11.56 20.02 2.49
CA VAL A 125 -10.31 19.62 3.15
C VAL A 125 -9.18 20.47 2.59
N SER A 126 -8.62 21.32 3.45
CA SER A 126 -7.36 22.02 3.20
C SER A 126 -6.17 21.18 3.68
N PRO A 127 -4.92 21.50 3.32
CA PRO A 127 -3.73 20.86 3.89
C PRO A 127 -3.72 20.85 5.43
N GLU A 128 -4.09 21.96 6.05
CA GLU A 128 -4.16 22.07 7.51
C GLU A 128 -5.22 21.13 8.09
N ARG A 129 -6.37 21.04 7.41
CA ARG A 129 -7.45 20.13 7.82
C ARG A 129 -7.05 18.67 7.68
N ALA A 130 -6.30 18.31 6.63
CA ALA A 130 -5.79 16.96 6.45
C ALA A 130 -4.82 16.57 7.58
N ILE A 131 -3.97 17.48 8.02
CA ILE A 131 -3.09 17.26 9.18
C ILE A 131 -3.91 17.15 10.47
N GLU A 132 -4.85 18.07 10.74
CA GLU A 132 -5.74 18.02 11.91
C GLU A 132 -6.46 16.67 12.04
N ILE A 133 -6.99 16.16 10.92
CA ILE A 133 -7.66 14.84 10.89
C ILE A 133 -6.70 13.74 11.31
N GLN A 134 -5.52 13.67 10.72
CA GLN A 134 -4.54 12.61 11.00
C GLN A 134 -3.94 12.73 12.42
N GLU A 135 -3.72 13.95 12.91
CA GLU A 135 -3.31 14.18 14.30
C GLU A 135 -4.38 13.72 15.30
N ALA A 136 -5.66 13.97 15.00
CA ALA A 136 -6.77 13.49 15.81
C ALA A 136 -6.92 11.96 15.77
N LEU A 137 -6.65 11.33 14.64
CA LEU A 137 -6.60 9.87 14.52
C LEU A 137 -5.47 9.25 15.36
N GLY A 138 -4.36 9.98 15.58
CA GLY A 138 -3.28 9.55 16.47
C GLY A 138 -2.36 8.47 15.87
N ALA A 139 -2.16 8.48 14.55
CA ALA A 139 -1.21 7.59 13.87
C ALA A 139 0.25 7.94 14.22
N ASP A 140 1.17 6.98 14.09
CA ASP A 140 2.62 7.22 14.30
C ASP A 140 3.26 7.92 13.10
N ILE A 141 2.75 7.65 11.90
CA ILE A 141 3.20 8.26 10.65
C ILE A 141 1.98 8.83 9.93
N ILE A 142 2.09 10.08 9.50
CA ILE A 142 1.05 10.79 8.76
C ILE A 142 1.60 11.29 7.42
N MET A 143 0.73 11.55 6.46
CA MET A 143 1.11 11.94 5.10
C MET A 143 0.71 13.38 4.82
N ALA A 144 1.56 14.12 4.11
CA ALA A 144 1.18 15.41 3.54
C ALA A 144 0.02 15.25 2.55
N PHE A 145 -0.87 16.25 2.52
CA PHE A 145 -1.97 16.26 1.54
C PHE A 145 -1.42 16.52 0.15
N ASP A 146 -1.83 15.72 -0.84
CA ASP A 146 -1.33 15.75 -2.20
C ASP A 146 -2.47 15.68 -3.22
N GLN A 147 -2.16 16.07 -4.46
CA GLN A 147 -3.06 15.86 -5.60
C GLN A 147 -2.53 14.75 -6.49
N CYS A 148 -3.10 13.56 -6.36
CA CYS A 148 -2.89 12.46 -7.30
C CYS A 148 -3.66 12.70 -8.59
N VAL A 149 -3.02 12.47 -9.73
CA VAL A 149 -3.63 12.61 -11.06
C VAL A 149 -3.83 11.24 -11.68
N ALA A 150 -5.05 10.95 -12.10
CA ALA A 150 -5.36 9.73 -12.85
C ALA A 150 -4.76 9.79 -14.26
N LEU A 151 -4.34 8.66 -14.79
CA LEU A 151 -3.80 8.53 -16.14
C LEU A 151 -4.86 7.93 -17.09
N PRO A 152 -4.88 8.33 -18.38
CA PRO A 152 -3.99 9.33 -19.03
C PRO A 152 -4.36 10.77 -18.66
N SER A 153 -3.37 11.68 -18.59
CA SER A 153 -3.56 13.10 -18.33
C SER A 153 -2.61 13.96 -19.14
N THR A 154 -2.95 15.23 -19.35
CA THR A 154 -2.07 16.18 -20.04
C THR A 154 -0.88 16.54 -19.15
N GLU A 155 0.25 16.88 -19.78
CA GLU A 155 1.46 17.28 -19.05
C GLU A 155 1.23 18.53 -18.19
N ASP A 156 0.49 19.51 -18.71
CA ASP A 156 0.16 20.74 -17.96
C ASP A 156 -0.65 20.43 -16.70
N HIS A 157 -1.64 19.52 -16.78
CA HIS A 157 -2.42 19.12 -15.62
C HIS A 157 -1.56 18.40 -14.58
N VAL A 158 -0.66 17.50 -15.02
CA VAL A 158 0.30 16.82 -14.13
C VAL A 158 1.25 17.82 -13.48
N ARG A 159 1.76 18.80 -14.22
CA ARG A 159 2.63 19.87 -13.73
C ARG A 159 1.93 20.73 -12.67
N ASP A 160 0.70 21.15 -12.93
CA ASP A 160 -0.09 21.96 -12.00
C ASP A 160 -0.40 21.19 -10.71
N ALA A 161 -0.72 19.89 -10.82
CA ALA A 161 -0.94 19.02 -9.67
C ALA A 161 0.35 18.83 -8.84
N ALA A 162 1.51 18.68 -9.48
CA ALA A 162 2.78 18.57 -8.76
C ALA A 162 3.14 19.88 -8.04
N LYS A 163 2.95 21.04 -8.67
CA LYS A 163 3.14 22.35 -8.02
C LYS A 163 2.20 22.53 -6.84
N ARG A 164 0.92 22.16 -6.98
CA ARG A 164 -0.06 22.24 -5.90
C ARG A 164 0.30 21.30 -4.75
N THR A 165 0.75 20.10 -5.05
CA THR A 165 1.25 19.15 -4.04
C THR A 165 2.40 19.76 -3.24
N LEU A 166 3.36 20.43 -3.88
CA LEU A 166 4.45 21.12 -3.21
C LEU A 166 3.96 22.30 -2.34
N LEU A 167 3.02 23.10 -2.85
CA LEU A 167 2.36 24.16 -2.07
C LEU A 167 1.70 23.59 -0.79
N TRP A 168 0.93 22.52 -0.97
CA TRP A 168 0.23 21.87 0.14
C TRP A 168 1.21 21.18 1.11
N ALA A 169 2.29 20.61 0.63
CA ALA A 169 3.34 20.00 1.47
C ALA A 169 3.93 21.01 2.47
N ARG A 170 4.23 22.25 2.02
CA ARG A 170 4.69 23.33 2.90
C ARG A 170 3.65 23.73 3.94
N ARG A 171 2.38 23.79 3.55
CA ARG A 171 1.26 24.10 4.47
C ARG A 171 1.06 22.99 5.49
N CYS A 172 1.18 21.73 5.09
CA CYS A 172 1.14 20.57 6.01
C CYS A 172 2.26 20.64 7.04
N LEU A 173 3.50 20.91 6.64
CA LEU A 173 4.63 21.09 7.55
C LEU A 173 4.37 22.23 8.56
N ASN A 174 3.83 23.37 8.09
CA ASN A 174 3.51 24.50 8.95
C ASN A 174 2.34 24.22 9.90
N ALA A 175 1.44 23.29 9.53
CA ALA A 175 0.28 22.92 10.35
C ALA A 175 0.60 21.85 11.38
N HIS A 176 1.57 20.98 11.10
CA HIS A 176 1.94 19.86 11.96
C HIS A 176 2.46 20.33 13.33
N ARG A 177 1.88 19.79 14.43
CA ARG A 177 2.14 20.23 15.82
C ARG A 177 2.61 19.11 16.74
N ARG A 178 2.51 17.85 16.30
CA ARG A 178 2.82 16.69 17.14
C ARG A 178 4.19 16.09 16.79
N PRO A 179 5.26 16.46 17.50
CA PRO A 179 6.61 16.00 17.18
C PRO A 179 6.81 14.47 17.36
N GLU A 180 5.88 13.81 18.07
CA GLU A 180 5.87 12.36 18.22
C GLU A 180 5.36 11.63 16.98
N GLN A 181 4.60 12.30 16.11
CA GLN A 181 4.14 11.78 14.84
C GLN A 181 5.12 12.18 13.73
N ALA A 182 5.49 11.24 12.89
CA ALA A 182 6.31 11.53 11.72
C ALA A 182 5.44 12.02 10.55
N LEU A 183 5.89 13.04 9.84
CA LEU A 183 5.22 13.54 8.64
C LEU A 183 6.03 13.19 7.39
N PHE A 184 5.40 12.47 6.45
CA PHE A 184 6.00 12.11 5.16
C PHE A 184 5.50 13.03 4.05
N GLY A 185 6.43 13.48 3.20
CA GLY A 185 6.12 14.21 1.97
C GLY A 185 5.85 13.27 0.81
N ILE A 186 5.04 13.72 -0.17
CA ILE A 186 4.65 12.91 -1.33
C ILE A 186 5.16 13.58 -2.61
N ILE A 187 5.93 12.83 -3.41
CA ILE A 187 6.45 13.24 -4.70
C ILE A 187 5.43 12.87 -5.77
N GLN A 188 5.00 13.85 -6.56
CA GLN A 188 4.11 13.69 -7.70
C GLN A 188 4.85 14.04 -9.00
N GLY A 189 4.22 13.90 -10.17
CA GLY A 189 4.82 14.21 -11.48
C GLY A 189 4.41 13.24 -12.60
N GLY A 190 3.41 12.37 -12.32
CA GLY A 190 2.88 11.42 -13.31
C GLY A 190 3.98 10.51 -13.89
N LEU A 191 3.96 10.31 -15.21
CA LEU A 191 4.96 9.52 -15.93
C LEU A 191 6.02 10.38 -16.62
N ASN A 192 6.12 11.68 -16.26
CA ASN A 192 7.13 12.58 -16.81
C ASN A 192 8.38 12.59 -15.91
N PRO A 193 9.55 12.07 -16.38
CA PRO A 193 10.78 12.02 -15.60
C PRO A 193 11.26 13.38 -15.10
N ALA A 194 11.15 14.43 -15.94
CA ALA A 194 11.60 15.78 -15.57
C ALA A 194 10.76 16.34 -14.42
N LEU A 195 9.43 16.17 -14.46
CA LEU A 195 8.53 16.61 -13.39
C LEU A 195 8.77 15.83 -12.10
N ARG A 196 9.09 14.53 -12.16
CA ARG A 196 9.43 13.72 -10.99
C ARG A 196 10.71 14.21 -10.31
N ILE A 197 11.74 14.47 -11.10
CA ILE A 197 13.02 15.00 -10.60
C ILE A 197 12.81 16.39 -10.01
N GLU A 198 12.10 17.29 -10.70
CA GLU A 198 11.77 18.63 -10.20
C GLU A 198 11.02 18.55 -8.87
N SER A 199 9.94 17.75 -8.80
CA SER A 199 9.15 17.55 -7.60
C SER A 199 9.97 17.00 -6.43
N ALA A 200 10.86 16.03 -6.68
CA ALA A 200 11.74 15.48 -5.66
C ALA A 200 12.73 16.53 -5.13
N ARG A 201 13.39 17.29 -6.03
CA ARG A 201 14.37 18.33 -5.66
C ARG A 201 13.74 19.48 -4.88
N ASP A 202 12.48 19.81 -5.17
CA ASP A 202 11.76 20.86 -4.46
C ASP A 202 11.23 20.38 -3.08
N LEU A 203 10.87 19.10 -2.99
CA LEU A 203 10.28 18.52 -1.76
C LEU A 203 11.34 18.12 -0.72
N VAL A 204 12.46 17.53 -1.17
CA VAL A 204 13.51 17.01 -0.26
C VAL A 204 14.05 18.07 0.71
N PRO A 205 14.34 19.32 0.28
CA PRO A 205 14.85 20.36 1.18
C PRO A 205 13.87 20.80 2.27
N LEU A 206 12.59 20.46 2.16
CA LEU A 206 11.57 20.84 3.16
C LEU A 206 11.75 20.06 4.47
N GLY A 207 12.48 18.95 4.50
CA GLY A 207 12.91 18.29 5.71
C GLY A 207 11.93 17.27 6.30
N PHE A 208 11.01 16.71 5.52
CA PHE A 208 10.11 15.64 5.95
C PHE A 208 10.84 14.46 6.60
N ASP A 209 10.19 13.75 7.52
CA ASP A 209 10.75 12.58 8.20
C ASP A 209 10.95 11.38 7.27
N GLY A 210 10.13 11.26 6.23
CA GLY A 210 10.21 10.28 5.17
C GLY A 210 9.63 10.82 3.87
N LEU A 211 9.85 10.10 2.77
CA LEU A 211 9.44 10.51 1.43
C LEU A 211 8.68 9.40 0.73
N ALA A 212 7.52 9.73 0.21
CA ALA A 212 6.69 8.82 -0.56
C ALA A 212 6.67 9.18 -2.05
N ILE A 213 6.53 8.18 -2.89
CA ILE A 213 6.31 8.31 -4.34
C ILE A 213 4.85 7.95 -4.58
N GLY A 214 4.05 8.97 -4.90
CA GLY A 214 2.63 8.84 -5.20
C GLY A 214 2.33 8.88 -6.71
N GLY A 215 1.08 8.61 -7.09
CA GLY A 215 0.61 8.70 -8.48
C GLY A 215 1.28 7.69 -9.42
N LEU A 216 1.59 6.50 -8.91
CA LEU A 216 1.95 5.31 -9.65
C LEU A 216 0.96 4.18 -9.33
N SER A 217 0.89 3.14 -10.17
CA SER A 217 -0.14 2.09 -10.10
C SER A 217 -1.58 2.65 -10.24
N VAL A 218 -1.73 3.67 -11.09
CA VAL A 218 -3.00 4.37 -11.36
C VAL A 218 -3.44 4.23 -12.82
N GLY A 219 -2.92 3.25 -13.55
CA GLY A 219 -3.30 2.93 -14.93
C GLY A 219 -2.15 2.79 -15.92
N GLU A 220 -0.91 3.06 -15.51
CA GLU A 220 0.28 2.83 -16.32
C GLU A 220 0.67 1.36 -16.38
N ASP A 221 1.51 1.00 -17.34
CA ASP A 221 2.13 -0.32 -17.39
C ASP A 221 3.37 -0.40 -16.45
N LYS A 222 3.80 -1.62 -16.14
CA LYS A 222 4.92 -1.86 -15.22
C LYS A 222 6.26 -1.27 -15.70
N PRO A 223 6.63 -1.36 -17.00
CA PRO A 223 7.85 -0.74 -17.50
C PRO A 223 7.90 0.77 -17.24
N ASP A 224 6.78 1.47 -17.42
CA ASP A 224 6.69 2.91 -17.13
C ASP A 224 6.84 3.21 -15.65
N MET A 225 6.16 2.45 -14.78
CA MET A 225 6.33 2.57 -13.33
C MET A 225 7.81 2.39 -12.93
N TYR A 226 8.47 1.34 -13.42
CA TYR A 226 9.87 1.08 -13.10
C TYR A 226 10.80 2.19 -13.61
N ARG A 227 10.60 2.67 -14.83
CA ARG A 227 11.33 3.80 -15.40
C ARG A 227 11.21 5.06 -14.54
N ILE A 228 10.03 5.33 -14.01
CA ILE A 228 9.82 6.49 -13.13
C ILE A 228 10.53 6.27 -11.77
N LEU A 229 10.54 5.08 -11.22
CA LEU A 229 11.31 4.79 -10.01
C LEU A 229 12.82 4.97 -10.24
N ASP A 230 13.33 4.52 -11.39
CA ASP A 230 14.75 4.63 -11.75
C ASP A 230 15.26 6.09 -11.79
N VAL A 231 14.39 7.05 -12.13
CA VAL A 231 14.75 8.48 -12.16
C VAL A 231 14.40 9.23 -10.86
N THR A 232 13.43 8.75 -10.09
CA THR A 232 12.96 9.44 -8.88
C THR A 232 13.79 9.05 -7.65
N VAL A 233 14.05 7.76 -7.47
CA VAL A 233 14.72 7.26 -6.26
C VAL A 233 16.12 7.81 -6.06
N PRO A 234 16.96 8.03 -7.10
CA PRO A 234 18.26 8.68 -6.95
C PRO A 234 18.23 10.10 -6.37
N GLU A 235 17.13 10.82 -6.54
CA GLU A 235 16.95 12.18 -5.98
C GLU A 235 16.60 12.16 -4.48
N LEU A 236 16.30 10.98 -3.91
CA LEU A 236 15.89 10.85 -2.52
C LEU A 236 17.07 10.54 -1.61
N PRO A 237 17.19 11.22 -0.44
CA PRO A 237 18.26 10.97 0.49
C PRO A 237 18.26 9.52 1.00
N SER A 238 19.44 8.93 1.11
CA SER A 238 19.59 7.57 1.63
C SER A 238 19.22 7.44 3.11
N SER A 239 19.35 8.51 3.88
CA SER A 239 19.07 8.57 5.32
C SER A 239 17.57 8.60 5.67
N LYS A 240 16.69 8.71 4.69
CA LYS A 240 15.24 8.75 4.91
C LYS A 240 14.56 7.48 4.40
N PRO A 241 13.47 7.01 5.04
CA PRO A 241 12.65 5.93 4.50
C PRO A 241 11.94 6.39 3.22
N ARG A 242 11.84 5.47 2.26
CA ARG A 242 11.22 5.66 0.94
C ARG A 242 10.00 4.77 0.81
N TYR A 243 8.85 5.37 0.58
CA TYR A 243 7.58 4.69 0.53
C TYR A 243 6.98 4.78 -0.88
N LEU A 244 6.69 3.63 -1.50
CA LEU A 244 5.97 3.53 -2.78
C LEU A 244 4.50 3.23 -2.50
N MET A 245 3.64 4.21 -2.73
CA MET A 245 2.23 4.17 -2.36
C MET A 245 1.40 3.31 -3.33
N GLY A 246 0.54 2.46 -2.79
CA GLY A 246 -0.48 1.72 -3.53
C GLY A 246 0.03 0.57 -4.41
N VAL A 247 1.31 0.25 -4.35
CA VAL A 247 1.92 -0.83 -5.16
C VAL A 247 2.04 -2.11 -4.35
N GLY A 248 1.49 -3.23 -4.88
CA GLY A 248 1.41 -4.44 -4.10
C GLY A 248 1.30 -5.76 -4.87
N MET A 249 1.61 -5.80 -6.16
CA MET A 249 1.80 -7.10 -6.82
C MET A 249 3.17 -7.66 -6.42
N PRO A 250 3.32 -8.97 -6.16
CA PRO A 250 4.56 -9.56 -5.66
C PRO A 250 5.80 -9.20 -6.49
N GLU A 251 5.68 -9.23 -7.81
CA GLU A 251 6.77 -8.87 -8.73
C GLU A 251 7.14 -7.38 -8.63
N ASP A 252 6.17 -6.50 -8.40
CA ASP A 252 6.41 -5.06 -8.25
C ASP A 252 7.08 -4.74 -6.90
N LEU A 253 6.79 -5.54 -5.86
CA LEU A 253 7.48 -5.43 -4.58
C LEU A 253 8.96 -5.77 -4.73
N VAL A 254 9.29 -6.89 -5.42
CA VAL A 254 10.68 -7.29 -5.68
C VAL A 254 11.42 -6.23 -6.49
N GLU A 255 10.78 -5.69 -7.55
CA GLU A 255 11.35 -4.65 -8.40
C GLU A 255 11.48 -3.29 -7.70
N GLY A 256 10.52 -2.92 -6.86
CA GLY A 256 10.58 -1.72 -6.04
C GLY A 256 11.72 -1.78 -5.02
N VAL A 257 11.88 -2.92 -4.35
CA VAL A 257 13.01 -3.14 -3.43
C VAL A 257 14.36 -3.06 -4.16
N ALA A 258 14.47 -3.67 -5.35
CA ALA A 258 15.70 -3.58 -6.17
C ALA A 258 16.09 -2.12 -6.47
N ARG A 259 15.11 -1.21 -6.52
CA ARG A 259 15.28 0.23 -6.74
C ARG A 259 15.44 1.06 -5.47
N GLY A 260 15.43 0.40 -4.29
CA GLY A 260 15.69 1.05 -3.01
C GLY A 260 14.45 1.59 -2.29
N ILE A 261 13.28 1.03 -2.54
CA ILE A 261 12.05 1.31 -1.79
C ILE A 261 12.04 0.50 -0.49
N ASP A 262 11.59 1.12 0.60
CA ASP A 262 11.56 0.54 1.93
C ASP A 262 10.17 0.14 2.40
N LEU A 263 9.12 0.88 1.98
CA LEU A 263 7.76 0.68 2.42
C LEU A 263 6.81 0.57 1.23
N PHE A 264 5.83 -0.31 1.36
CA PHE A 264 4.79 -0.56 0.38
C PHE A 264 3.45 -0.74 1.10
N ASP A 265 2.36 -0.39 0.44
CA ASP A 265 1.00 -0.76 0.83
C ASP A 265 0.20 -1.15 -0.38
N CYS A 266 -0.77 -2.01 -0.20
CA CYS A 266 -1.83 -2.22 -1.18
C CYS A 266 -2.99 -3.02 -0.58
N VAL A 267 -4.19 -2.78 -1.09
CA VAL A 267 -5.38 -3.59 -0.76
C VAL A 267 -5.39 -4.96 -1.44
N VAL A 268 -4.48 -5.19 -2.39
CA VAL A 268 -4.42 -6.41 -3.23
C VAL A 268 -4.49 -7.70 -2.41
N PRO A 269 -3.69 -7.95 -1.36
CA PRO A 269 -3.75 -9.23 -0.66
C PRO A 269 -5.12 -9.51 -0.06
N SER A 270 -5.70 -8.54 0.62
CA SER A 270 -6.99 -8.70 1.30
C SER A 270 -8.17 -8.64 0.32
N ARG A 271 -8.13 -7.79 -0.72
CA ARG A 271 -9.15 -7.75 -1.78
C ARG A 271 -9.18 -9.06 -2.54
N HIS A 272 -8.05 -9.52 -3.01
CA HIS A 272 -7.93 -10.77 -3.76
C HIS A 272 -8.31 -11.99 -2.93
N GLY A 273 -7.95 -12.07 -1.66
CA GLY A 273 -8.44 -13.12 -0.76
C GLY A 273 -9.97 -13.21 -0.74
N ARG A 274 -10.65 -12.06 -0.65
CA ARG A 274 -12.12 -12.01 -0.66
C ARG A 274 -12.76 -12.29 -2.01
N THR A 275 -12.04 -12.11 -3.11
CA THR A 275 -12.52 -12.44 -4.47
C THR A 275 -12.06 -13.82 -4.97
N GLY A 276 -11.39 -14.58 -4.10
CA GLY A 276 -10.97 -15.96 -4.39
C GLY A 276 -9.71 -16.09 -5.22
N TRP A 277 -8.88 -15.05 -5.26
CA TRP A 277 -7.55 -15.05 -5.86
C TRP A 277 -6.50 -15.19 -4.77
N LEU A 278 -5.70 -16.26 -4.81
CA LEU A 278 -4.68 -16.58 -3.83
C LEU A 278 -3.29 -16.55 -4.45
N PHE A 279 -2.34 -15.96 -3.75
CA PHE A 279 -0.94 -15.90 -4.16
C PHE A 279 -0.19 -17.15 -3.70
N THR A 280 0.66 -17.70 -4.57
CA THR A 280 1.52 -18.84 -4.25
C THR A 280 2.96 -18.58 -4.69
N SER A 281 3.88 -19.40 -4.25
CA SER A 281 5.29 -19.35 -4.64
C SER A 281 5.53 -19.44 -6.16
N THR A 282 4.57 -20.00 -6.92
CA THR A 282 4.66 -20.20 -8.36
C THR A 282 3.72 -19.32 -9.19
N GLY A 283 2.88 -18.49 -8.53
CA GLY A 283 1.91 -17.64 -9.21
C GLY A 283 0.58 -17.57 -8.48
N ARG A 284 -0.56 -17.68 -9.17
CA ARG A 284 -1.88 -17.53 -8.59
C ARG A 284 -2.73 -18.79 -8.64
N VAL A 285 -3.59 -18.93 -7.64
CA VAL A 285 -4.68 -19.90 -7.58
C VAL A 285 -6.02 -19.14 -7.56
N LEU A 286 -6.90 -19.43 -8.51
CA LEU A 286 -8.29 -18.93 -8.51
C LEU A 286 -9.18 -20.00 -7.85
N ILE A 287 -9.38 -19.90 -6.54
CA ILE A 287 -10.01 -20.95 -5.73
C ILE A 287 -11.44 -21.29 -6.15
N LYS A 288 -12.13 -20.38 -6.85
CA LYS A 288 -13.49 -20.59 -7.39
C LYS A 288 -13.56 -21.61 -8.55
N GLN A 289 -12.44 -22.00 -9.14
CA GLN A 289 -12.42 -22.88 -10.31
C GLN A 289 -12.81 -24.32 -9.95
N ALA A 290 -13.64 -24.95 -10.79
CA ALA A 290 -14.19 -26.30 -10.58
C ALA A 290 -13.11 -27.39 -10.42
N ARG A 291 -11.91 -27.18 -10.96
CA ARG A 291 -10.77 -28.12 -10.81
C ARG A 291 -10.38 -28.38 -9.36
N TYR A 292 -10.72 -27.47 -8.44
CA TYR A 292 -10.38 -27.57 -7.02
C TYR A 292 -11.43 -28.30 -6.17
N VAL A 293 -12.55 -28.71 -6.73
CA VAL A 293 -13.64 -29.40 -5.99
C VAL A 293 -13.15 -30.66 -5.26
N ARG A 294 -12.14 -31.34 -5.80
CA ARG A 294 -11.58 -32.58 -5.24
C ARG A 294 -10.07 -32.50 -5.01
N ASP A 295 -9.52 -31.29 -4.96
CA ASP A 295 -8.09 -31.06 -4.77
C ASP A 295 -7.76 -31.06 -3.26
N GLU A 296 -7.16 -32.16 -2.80
CA GLU A 296 -6.78 -32.34 -1.39
C GLU A 296 -5.47 -31.62 -1.02
N THR A 297 -4.76 -31.03 -1.99
CA THR A 297 -3.49 -30.33 -1.74
C THR A 297 -3.73 -28.97 -1.09
N PRO A 298 -2.74 -28.41 -0.37
CA PRO A 298 -2.83 -27.03 0.16
C PRO A 298 -2.80 -25.98 -0.97
N VAL A 299 -3.09 -24.74 -0.65
CA VAL A 299 -2.99 -23.61 -1.62
C VAL A 299 -1.57 -23.53 -2.19
N ASP A 300 -0.58 -23.64 -1.31
CA ASP A 300 0.84 -23.64 -1.68
C ASP A 300 1.59 -24.59 -0.74
N GLU A 301 2.22 -25.60 -1.30
CA GLU A 301 2.98 -26.63 -0.55
C GLU A 301 4.20 -26.04 0.16
N ALA A 302 4.78 -24.96 -0.37
CA ALA A 302 5.90 -24.27 0.25
C ALA A 302 5.50 -23.28 1.35
N CYS A 303 4.19 -23.01 1.52
CA CYS A 303 3.70 -22.01 2.44
C CYS A 303 3.43 -22.58 3.85
N PRO A 304 4.10 -22.12 4.91
CA PRO A 304 3.91 -22.60 6.28
C PRO A 304 2.72 -21.95 7.01
N CYS A 305 1.86 -21.21 6.31
CA CYS A 305 0.76 -20.50 6.95
C CYS A 305 -0.27 -21.47 7.58
N PRO A 306 -1.02 -21.02 8.61
CA PRO A 306 -2.01 -21.86 9.28
C PRO A 306 -3.14 -22.32 8.35
N VAL A 307 -3.32 -21.72 7.20
CA VAL A 307 -4.30 -22.13 6.19
C VAL A 307 -3.77 -23.32 5.40
N CYS A 308 -2.56 -23.20 4.82
CA CYS A 308 -1.95 -24.27 4.04
C CYS A 308 -1.63 -25.53 4.86
N THR A 309 -1.31 -25.37 6.15
CA THR A 309 -1.03 -26.51 7.04
C THR A 309 -2.28 -27.28 7.48
N ARG A 310 -3.48 -26.71 7.30
CA ARG A 310 -4.73 -27.30 7.86
C ARG A 310 -5.80 -27.59 6.81
N TYR A 311 -5.84 -26.84 5.72
CA TYR A 311 -6.97 -26.89 4.78
C TYR A 311 -6.52 -27.19 3.36
N SER A 312 -7.29 -28.04 2.68
CA SER A 312 -7.13 -28.33 1.28
C SER A 312 -7.76 -27.26 0.39
N ARG A 313 -7.34 -27.19 -0.87
CA ARG A 313 -8.01 -26.36 -1.88
C ARG A 313 -9.48 -26.74 -2.04
N ALA A 314 -9.83 -28.04 -1.94
CA ALA A 314 -11.23 -28.49 -1.98
C ALA A 314 -12.08 -27.86 -0.88
N TYR A 315 -11.60 -27.81 0.36
CA TYR A 315 -12.31 -27.15 1.45
C TYR A 315 -12.44 -25.64 1.24
N LEU A 316 -11.34 -24.99 0.86
CA LEU A 316 -11.36 -23.54 0.60
C LEU A 316 -12.28 -23.20 -0.59
N HIS A 317 -12.27 -24.01 -1.65
CA HIS A 317 -13.21 -23.88 -2.76
C HIS A 317 -14.66 -23.99 -2.28
N HIS A 318 -14.96 -24.99 -1.43
CA HIS A 318 -16.31 -25.17 -0.89
C HIS A 318 -16.76 -23.94 -0.10
N VAL A 319 -16.04 -23.54 0.96
CA VAL A 319 -16.45 -22.40 1.82
C VAL A 319 -16.49 -21.08 1.07
N PHE A 320 -15.66 -20.90 0.04
CA PHE A 320 -15.70 -19.75 -0.83
C PHE A 320 -16.95 -19.74 -1.72
N THR A 321 -17.28 -20.90 -2.33
CA THR A 321 -18.41 -21.03 -3.27
C THR A 321 -19.75 -20.86 -2.58
N VAL A 322 -19.90 -21.40 -1.36
CA VAL A 322 -21.11 -21.22 -0.55
C VAL A 322 -21.18 -19.86 0.15
N LYS A 323 -20.20 -18.98 -0.09
CA LYS A 323 -20.11 -17.61 0.45
C LYS A 323 -20.04 -17.54 1.98
N GLU A 324 -19.45 -18.55 2.61
CA GLU A 324 -19.14 -18.47 4.03
C GLU A 324 -18.11 -17.39 4.32
N MET A 325 -18.32 -16.57 5.36
CA MET A 325 -17.35 -15.55 5.78
C MET A 325 -15.98 -16.14 6.09
N LEU A 326 -15.94 -17.38 6.56
CA LEU A 326 -14.71 -18.13 6.80
C LEU A 326 -13.85 -18.26 5.54
N GLY A 327 -14.45 -18.44 4.35
CA GLY A 327 -13.72 -18.52 3.10
C GLY A 327 -12.92 -17.25 2.81
N ALA A 328 -13.56 -16.09 2.92
CA ALA A 328 -12.89 -14.79 2.74
C ALA A 328 -11.80 -14.56 3.79
N ARG A 329 -12.04 -14.94 5.06
CA ARG A 329 -11.06 -14.82 6.15
C ARG A 329 -9.82 -15.69 5.88
N LEU A 330 -10.00 -16.99 5.62
CA LEU A 330 -8.89 -17.92 5.39
C LEU A 330 -8.05 -17.50 4.18
N ASN A 331 -8.69 -17.14 3.09
CA ASN A 331 -8.02 -16.65 1.89
C ASN A 331 -7.19 -15.38 2.16
N THR A 332 -7.74 -14.45 2.95
CA THR A 332 -7.03 -13.21 3.32
C THR A 332 -5.84 -13.50 4.22
N ILE A 333 -5.98 -14.42 5.20
CA ILE A 333 -4.88 -14.88 6.06
C ILE A 333 -3.75 -15.46 5.20
N HIS A 334 -4.08 -16.36 4.27
CA HIS A 334 -3.08 -16.95 3.38
C HIS A 334 -2.33 -15.89 2.57
N ASN A 335 -3.06 -14.99 1.92
CA ASN A 335 -2.45 -13.95 1.08
C ASN A 335 -1.53 -13.03 1.88
N LEU A 336 -1.97 -12.54 3.04
CA LEU A 336 -1.12 -11.68 3.87
C LEU A 336 0.09 -12.43 4.43
N TRP A 337 -0.06 -13.71 4.78
CA TRP A 337 1.09 -14.54 5.16
C TRP A 337 2.11 -14.64 4.04
N PHE A 338 1.65 -14.85 2.81
CA PHE A 338 2.51 -14.88 1.62
C PHE A 338 3.30 -13.56 1.48
N PHE A 339 2.64 -12.42 1.63
CA PHE A 339 3.31 -11.11 1.53
C PHE A 339 4.32 -10.88 2.67
N ALA A 340 3.98 -11.25 3.90
CA ALA A 340 4.90 -11.18 5.03
C ALA A 340 6.13 -12.06 4.81
N GLU A 341 5.94 -13.28 4.28
CA GLU A 341 7.02 -14.21 3.99
C GLU A 341 7.91 -13.72 2.82
N LEU A 342 7.31 -13.18 1.76
CA LEU A 342 8.05 -12.57 0.65
C LEU A 342 8.98 -11.46 1.17
N MET A 343 8.49 -10.57 2.03
CA MET A 343 9.33 -9.52 2.62
C MET A 343 10.44 -10.09 3.52
N ARG A 344 10.18 -11.15 4.28
CA ARG A 344 11.22 -11.84 5.07
C ARG A 344 12.32 -12.44 4.19
N GLN A 345 11.93 -13.11 3.09
CA GLN A 345 12.87 -13.69 2.12
C GLN A 345 13.72 -12.62 1.43
N ILE A 346 13.11 -11.51 1.01
CA ILE A 346 13.82 -10.37 0.43
C ILE A 346 14.86 -9.83 1.42
N ARG A 347 14.49 -9.53 2.67
CA ARG A 347 15.42 -9.03 3.68
C ARG A 347 16.55 -10.00 3.97
N ARG A 348 16.25 -11.31 4.03
CA ARG A 348 17.27 -12.36 4.19
C ARG A 348 18.25 -12.35 3.03
N ALA A 349 17.73 -12.34 1.79
CA ALA A 349 18.58 -12.35 0.59
C ALA A 349 19.50 -11.12 0.51
N ILE A 350 19.04 -9.93 0.93
CA ILE A 350 19.85 -8.72 0.98
C ILE A 350 20.96 -8.87 2.04
N ARG A 351 20.64 -9.36 3.26
CA ARG A 351 21.64 -9.57 4.33
C ARG A 351 22.72 -10.57 3.95
N GLU A 352 22.36 -11.60 3.20
CA GLU A 352 23.25 -12.66 2.73
C GLU A 352 24.00 -12.29 1.45
N GLY A 353 23.77 -11.09 0.86
CA GLY A 353 24.40 -10.68 -0.41
C GLY A 353 23.93 -11.51 -1.62
N SER A 354 22.76 -12.16 -1.52
CA SER A 354 22.22 -13.07 -2.54
C SER A 354 20.99 -12.52 -3.26
N PHE A 355 20.69 -11.22 -3.10
CA PHE A 355 19.45 -10.62 -3.59
C PHE A 355 19.29 -10.69 -5.11
N ALA A 356 20.37 -10.47 -5.88
CA ALA A 356 20.33 -10.61 -7.34
C ALA A 356 19.89 -12.01 -7.77
N SER A 357 20.45 -13.05 -7.13
CA SER A 357 20.07 -14.45 -7.39
C SER A 357 18.64 -14.76 -6.94
N PHE A 358 18.19 -14.18 -5.80
CA PHE A 358 16.82 -14.30 -5.34
C PHE A 358 15.84 -13.69 -6.36
N ARG A 359 16.10 -12.46 -6.81
CA ARG A 359 15.29 -11.74 -7.81
C ARG A 359 15.19 -12.53 -9.12
N GLY A 360 16.32 -13.06 -9.63
CA GLY A 360 16.33 -13.90 -10.84
C GLY A 360 15.44 -15.13 -10.68
N ARG A 361 15.65 -15.94 -9.64
CA ARG A 361 14.82 -17.12 -9.36
C ARG A 361 13.35 -16.78 -9.15
N PHE A 362 13.05 -15.67 -8.47
CA PHE A 362 11.67 -15.24 -8.29
C PHE A 362 10.97 -15.02 -9.62
N HIS A 363 11.57 -14.27 -10.56
CA HIS A 363 10.99 -14.03 -11.89
C HIS A 363 10.95 -15.27 -12.79
N GLU A 364 11.84 -16.23 -12.60
CA GLU A 364 11.80 -17.52 -13.30
C GLU A 364 10.64 -18.40 -12.83
N GLN A 365 10.34 -18.39 -11.53
CA GLN A 365 9.37 -19.29 -10.90
C GLN A 365 7.97 -18.68 -10.79
N TYR A 366 7.89 -17.40 -10.47
CA TYR A 366 6.61 -16.71 -10.24
C TYR A 366 5.96 -16.31 -11.56
N ARG A 367 4.80 -16.93 -11.86
CA ARG A 367 4.01 -16.68 -13.06
C ARG A 367 2.72 -15.96 -12.68
N PRO A 368 2.66 -14.61 -12.78
CA PRO A 368 1.48 -13.84 -12.40
C PRO A 368 0.25 -14.18 -13.26
N TYR A 369 0.50 -14.59 -14.52
CA TYR A 369 -0.51 -15.07 -15.46
C TYR A 369 -0.09 -16.41 -16.04
N GLU A 370 -0.73 -17.53 -15.65
CA GLU A 370 -0.81 -18.65 -16.56
C GLU A 370 -1.76 -18.27 -17.69
N SER A 371 -1.24 -18.08 -18.90
CA SER A 371 -2.05 -18.23 -20.10
C SER A 371 -2.52 -19.68 -20.13
N ILE A 372 -3.76 -19.93 -19.74
CA ILE A 372 -4.38 -21.24 -19.88
C ILE A 372 -4.46 -21.53 -21.38
N SER A 373 -3.47 -22.27 -21.89
CA SER A 373 -3.57 -22.93 -23.17
C SER A 373 -4.56 -24.07 -23.01
N GLY A 374 -5.82 -23.84 -23.36
CA GLY A 374 -6.87 -24.87 -23.37
C GLY A 374 -8.22 -24.40 -22.84
N GLY A 375 -9.03 -23.78 -23.68
CA GLY A 375 -10.44 -24.05 -23.77
C GLY A 375 -11.39 -23.50 -22.69
N ASP A 376 -11.08 -22.46 -21.95
CA ASP A 376 -12.12 -21.76 -21.19
C ASP A 376 -11.93 -20.23 -21.37
N ARG A 377 -12.64 -19.67 -22.35
CA ARG A 377 -12.79 -18.24 -22.50
C ARG A 377 -13.80 -17.75 -21.46
N ASP A 378 -13.42 -17.78 -20.19
CA ASP A 378 -14.05 -16.89 -19.22
C ASP A 378 -13.65 -15.48 -19.61
N ARG A 379 -14.65 -14.64 -19.85
CA ARG A 379 -14.56 -13.27 -20.35
C ARG A 379 -13.39 -12.56 -19.71
N ALA A 380 -12.49 -12.05 -20.53
CA ALA A 380 -11.43 -11.14 -20.09
C ALA A 380 -12.11 -10.07 -19.24
N GLU A 381 -11.83 -10.09 -17.94
CA GLU A 381 -12.21 -8.97 -17.07
C GLU A 381 -11.48 -7.73 -17.61
N PRO A 382 -12.14 -6.55 -17.64
CA PRO A 382 -11.51 -5.31 -18.09
C PRO A 382 -10.20 -5.10 -17.33
N ALA A 383 -9.22 -4.47 -17.97
CA ALA A 383 -7.89 -4.21 -17.43
C ALA A 383 -7.96 -3.75 -15.98
N GLU A 384 -7.10 -4.27 -15.12
CA GLU A 384 -7.14 -4.06 -13.66
C GLU A 384 -7.28 -2.58 -13.26
N SER A 385 -6.83 -1.65 -14.08
CA SER A 385 -7.01 -0.20 -13.91
C SER A 385 -8.45 0.25 -13.75
N ASP A 386 -9.41 -0.36 -14.46
CA ASP A 386 -10.82 0.05 -14.38
C ASP A 386 -11.52 -0.44 -13.11
N LYS A 387 -10.99 -1.48 -12.46
CA LYS A 387 -11.54 -1.99 -11.18
C LYS A 387 -11.01 -1.26 -9.95
N TYR A 388 -9.81 -0.66 -10.04
CA TYR A 388 -9.29 0.18 -8.97
C TYR A 388 -10.08 1.49 -8.81
N MET A 389 -10.75 1.95 -9.88
CA MET A 389 -11.50 3.21 -9.92
C MET A 389 -12.96 3.07 -9.48
N ARG A 390 -13.51 1.88 -9.37
CA ARG A 390 -14.86 1.66 -8.84
C ARG A 390 -14.75 1.13 -7.41
N GLY A 391 -14.98 2.06 -6.46
CA GLY A 391 -15.01 1.76 -5.04
C GLY A 391 -16.14 0.78 -4.69
N ASP A 392 -15.87 -0.51 -4.74
CA ASP A 392 -16.68 -1.47 -4.01
C ASP A 392 -16.28 -1.39 -2.53
N ALA A 393 -17.06 -0.58 -1.81
CA ALA A 393 -17.03 -0.43 -0.36
C ALA A 393 -17.42 -1.73 0.35
#